data_21cbb6056df0a93041337ebd7fbe0486
#
_entry.id   21cbb6056df0a93041337ebd7fbe0486
#
_cell.length_a   1.000
_cell.length_b   1.000
_cell.length_c   1.000
_cell.angle_alpha   90.00
_cell.angle_beta   90.00
_cell.angle_gamma   90.00
#
_symmetry.space_group_name_H-M   'P 1'
#
loop_
_entity.id
_entity.type
_entity.pdbx_description
1 polymer ?
#
loop_
_entity_poly.entity_id
_entity_poly.type
_entity_poly.pdbx_seq_one_letter_code
_entity_poly.pdbx_strand_id
1 'polypeptide(L)'
;MVTGDNKITAIAIAKECGIIKEGEEEEQCVCMEGPEFCEFVGGLVHKDTREPILVMGKEGDKETVGNMENMKLVRNKLKVLARSRPNDKYIMVTGLRLLGDIVAVTGDG
;
A
#
# COMPACT_ATOMS: atom_id res chain seq x y z
N MET A 1 0.97 -3.81 9.10
CA MET A 1 -0.37 -4.42 9.26
C MET A 1 -1.27 -3.99 8.10
N VAL A 2 -1.89 -4.95 7.45
CA VAL A 2 -2.85 -4.69 6.36
C VAL A 2 -4.19 -5.27 6.81
N THR A 3 -5.24 -4.46 6.79
CA THR A 3 -6.55 -4.87 7.30
C THR A 3 -7.68 -4.20 6.53
N GLY A 4 -8.85 -4.87 6.50
CA GLY A 4 -10.08 -4.29 5.96
C GLY A 4 -10.82 -3.36 6.93
N ASP A 5 -10.38 -3.30 8.19
CA ASP A 5 -10.99 -2.43 9.20
C ASP A 5 -10.77 -0.96 8.88
N ASN A 6 -11.61 -0.10 9.47
CA ASN A 6 -11.41 1.35 9.32
C ASN A 6 -10.12 1.79 10.03
N LYS A 7 -9.67 2.99 9.70
CA LYS A 7 -8.39 3.50 10.18
C LYS A 7 -8.35 3.63 11.71
N ILE A 8 -9.43 4.08 12.32
CA ILE A 8 -9.50 4.26 13.77
C ILE A 8 -9.32 2.92 14.48
N THR A 9 -10.05 1.90 14.05
CA THR A 9 -9.95 0.55 14.61
C THR A 9 -8.56 -0.04 14.38
N ALA A 10 -8.03 0.12 13.18
CA ALA A 10 -6.72 -0.40 12.83
C ALA A 10 -5.61 0.23 13.68
N ILE A 11 -5.66 1.52 13.90
CA ILE A 11 -4.69 2.22 14.74
C ILE A 11 -4.75 1.72 16.18
N ALA A 12 -5.97 1.56 16.72
CA ALA A 12 -6.14 1.04 18.08
C ALA A 12 -5.51 -0.34 18.24
N ILE A 13 -5.76 -1.23 17.28
CA ILE A 13 -5.20 -2.58 17.31
C ILE A 13 -3.67 -2.52 17.16
N ALA A 14 -3.17 -1.69 16.27
CA ALA A 14 -1.73 -1.57 16.05
C ALA A 14 -0.99 -1.06 17.29
N LYS A 15 -1.61 -0.16 18.04
CA LYS A 15 -1.05 0.31 19.31
C LYS A 15 -1.00 -0.81 20.34
N GLU A 16 -2.09 -1.59 20.46
CA GLU A 16 -2.14 -2.73 21.39
C GLU A 16 -1.07 -3.77 21.06
N CYS A 17 -0.83 -4.01 19.77
CA CYS A 17 0.15 -5.00 19.32
C CYS A 17 1.58 -4.48 19.35
N GLY A 18 1.79 -3.21 19.64
CA GLY A 18 3.12 -2.61 19.63
C GLY A 18 3.67 -2.31 18.25
N ILE A 19 2.84 -2.37 17.21
CA ILE A 19 3.24 -2.05 15.84
C ILE A 19 3.56 -0.56 15.72
N ILE A 20 2.74 0.29 16.35
CA ILE A 20 2.97 1.73 16.42
C ILE A 20 2.92 2.20 17.86
N LYS A 21 3.59 3.33 18.12
CA LYS A 21 3.61 3.98 19.42
C LYS A 21 2.59 5.10 19.47
N GLU A 22 2.28 5.56 20.68
CA GLU A 22 1.39 6.70 20.89
C GLU A 22 1.89 7.91 20.13
N GLY A 23 1.02 8.50 19.31
CA GLY A 23 1.37 9.66 18.48
C GLY A 23 2.03 9.34 17.15
N GLU A 24 2.50 8.12 16.96
CA GLU A 24 3.17 7.72 15.71
C GLU A 24 2.19 7.71 14.53
N GLU A 25 0.90 7.48 14.78
CA GLU A 25 -0.12 7.51 13.74
C GLU A 25 -0.31 8.87 13.09
N GLU A 26 0.17 9.93 13.71
CA GLU A 26 0.10 11.27 13.16
C GLU A 26 1.22 11.57 12.17
N GLU A 27 2.25 10.75 12.14
CA GLU A 27 3.34 10.93 11.19
C GLU A 27 2.89 10.59 9.77
N GLN A 28 3.43 11.31 8.80
CA GLN A 28 3.09 11.12 7.40
C GLN A 28 3.40 9.70 6.95
N CYS A 29 2.45 9.09 6.23
CA CYS A 29 2.56 7.77 5.63
C CYS A 29 2.66 6.59 6.61
N VAL A 30 2.58 6.80 7.92
CA VAL A 30 2.64 5.69 8.88
C VAL A 30 1.35 4.89 8.89
N CYS A 31 0.21 5.58 8.86
CA CYS A 31 -1.11 4.94 8.83
C CYS A 31 -1.90 5.53 7.66
N MET A 32 -2.29 4.68 6.73
CA MET A 32 -3.05 5.11 5.55
C MET A 32 -4.23 4.18 5.33
N GLU A 33 -5.26 4.71 4.68
CA GLU A 33 -6.36 3.89 4.18
C GLU A 33 -6.09 3.50 2.73
N GLY A 34 -6.70 2.39 2.27
CA GLY A 34 -6.50 1.89 0.92
C GLY A 34 -6.67 2.94 -0.17
N PRO A 35 -7.82 3.65 -0.21
CA PRO A 35 -8.02 4.71 -1.20
C PRO A 35 -6.97 5.81 -1.13
N GLU A 36 -6.59 6.21 0.07
CA GLU A 36 -5.55 7.22 0.29
C GLU A 36 -4.20 6.74 -0.24
N PHE A 37 -3.84 5.51 0.06
CA PHE A 37 -2.60 4.91 -0.43
C PHE A 37 -2.59 4.84 -1.96
N CYS A 38 -3.69 4.37 -2.55
CA CYS A 38 -3.79 4.25 -4.00
C CYS A 38 -3.57 5.59 -4.69
N GLU A 39 -4.22 6.64 -4.18
CA GLU A 39 -4.07 7.98 -4.74
C GLU A 39 -2.66 8.52 -4.52
N PHE A 40 -2.09 8.30 -3.34
CA PHE A 40 -0.76 8.80 -2.99
C PHE A 40 0.32 8.27 -3.92
N VAL A 41 0.26 6.97 -4.26
CA VAL A 41 1.26 6.34 -5.14
C VAL A 41 0.88 6.42 -6.61
N GLY A 42 -0.24 7.04 -6.93
CA GLY A 42 -0.68 7.22 -8.33
C GLY A 42 -1.31 5.99 -8.96
N GLY A 43 -1.71 5.01 -8.16
CA GLY A 43 -2.32 3.78 -8.66
C GLY A 43 -1.37 2.95 -9.50
N LEU A 44 -1.94 2.08 -10.34
CA LEU A 44 -1.18 1.22 -11.23
C LEU A 44 -1.25 1.77 -12.65
N VAL A 45 -0.12 1.86 -13.32
CA VAL A 45 -0.05 2.37 -14.69
C VAL A 45 0.82 1.46 -15.56
N HIS A 46 0.64 1.59 -16.87
CA HIS A 46 1.44 0.85 -17.84
C HIS A 46 2.83 1.49 -17.89
N LYS A 47 3.87 0.70 -17.78
CA LYS A 47 5.24 1.21 -17.65
C LYS A 47 5.73 1.97 -18.89
N ASP A 48 5.22 1.63 -20.07
CA ASP A 48 5.66 2.27 -21.32
C ASP A 48 4.84 3.51 -21.66
N THR A 49 3.51 3.43 -21.55
CA THR A 49 2.60 4.51 -21.92
C THR A 49 2.20 5.41 -20.77
N ARG A 50 2.40 4.96 -19.54
CA ARG A 50 1.98 5.65 -18.31
C ARG A 50 0.47 5.83 -18.21
N GLU A 51 -0.29 5.07 -18.96
CA GLU A 51 -1.75 5.10 -18.87
C GLU A 51 -2.24 4.30 -17.68
N PRO A 52 -3.33 4.75 -17.01
CA PRO A 52 -3.89 4.01 -15.89
C PRO A 52 -4.32 2.60 -16.29
N ILE A 53 -4.04 1.64 -15.43
CA ILE A 53 -4.45 0.25 -15.62
C ILE A 53 -5.73 0.01 -14.83
N LEU A 54 -6.79 -0.36 -15.53
CA LEU A 54 -8.09 -0.60 -14.91
C LEU A 54 -8.27 -2.03 -14.45
N VAL A 55 -7.63 -2.98 -15.12
CA VAL A 55 -7.70 -4.41 -14.78
C VAL A 55 -6.31 -4.86 -14.36
N MET A 56 -6.16 -5.11 -13.07
CA MET A 56 -4.86 -5.49 -12.50
C MET A 56 -4.51 -6.93 -12.85
N GLY A 57 -3.23 -7.15 -13.14
CA GLY A 57 -2.72 -8.45 -13.54
C GLY A 57 -2.77 -8.70 -15.05
N LYS A 58 -3.50 -7.87 -15.80
CA LYS A 58 -3.65 -8.06 -17.23
C LYS A 58 -2.37 -7.83 -18.02
N GLU A 59 -1.61 -6.82 -17.61
CA GLU A 59 -0.38 -6.43 -18.33
C GLU A 59 0.88 -7.10 -17.78
N GLY A 60 0.76 -7.83 -16.69
CA GLY A 60 1.88 -8.57 -16.11
C GLY A 60 3.07 -7.68 -15.76
N ASP A 61 4.24 -7.98 -16.34
CA ASP A 61 5.48 -7.25 -16.04
C ASP A 61 5.46 -5.78 -16.50
N LYS A 62 4.48 -5.40 -17.28
CA LYS A 62 4.36 -4.02 -17.75
C LYS A 62 3.63 -3.11 -16.77
N GLU A 63 3.12 -3.68 -15.70
CA GLU A 63 2.44 -2.89 -14.66
C GLU A 63 3.46 -2.26 -13.73
N THR A 64 3.27 -0.99 -13.42
CA THR A 64 4.11 -0.28 -12.47
C THR A 64 3.27 0.69 -11.64
N VAL A 65 3.84 1.16 -10.54
CA VAL A 65 3.18 2.15 -9.70
C VAL A 65 3.38 3.53 -10.34
N GLY A 66 2.34 4.35 -10.33
CA GLY A 66 2.36 5.66 -10.97
C GLY A 66 3.41 6.60 -10.43
N ASN A 67 3.62 6.59 -9.11
CA ASN A 67 4.62 7.45 -8.46
C ASN A 67 5.53 6.61 -7.57
N MET A 68 6.64 6.17 -8.11
CA MET A 68 7.59 5.32 -7.38
C MET A 68 8.29 6.06 -6.25
N GLU A 69 8.45 7.37 -6.33
CA GLU A 69 9.04 8.14 -5.23
C GLU A 69 8.15 8.09 -4.00
N ASN A 70 6.85 8.28 -4.19
CA ASN A 70 5.88 8.16 -3.11
C ASN A 70 5.80 6.72 -2.61
N MET A 71 5.93 5.74 -3.51
CA MET A 71 5.97 4.34 -3.09
C MET A 71 7.17 4.05 -2.19
N LYS A 72 8.31 4.65 -2.45
CA LYS A 72 9.49 4.52 -1.57
C LYS A 72 9.22 5.09 -0.19
N LEU A 73 8.52 6.23 -0.10
CA LEU A 73 8.14 6.80 1.19
C LEU A 73 7.22 5.86 1.96
N VAL A 74 6.24 5.30 1.28
CA VAL A 74 5.33 4.33 1.89
C VAL A 74 6.10 3.11 2.40
N ARG A 75 6.98 2.56 1.57
CA ARG A 75 7.81 1.41 1.95
C ARG A 75 8.58 1.66 3.24
N ASN A 76 9.14 2.85 3.39
CA ASN A 76 9.99 3.17 4.53
C ASN A 76 9.20 3.55 5.78
N LYS A 77 7.98 4.04 5.64
CA LYS A 77 7.23 4.62 6.75
C LYS A 77 5.95 3.89 7.11
N LEU A 78 5.28 3.28 6.14
CA LEU A 78 3.96 2.70 6.36
C LEU A 78 4.01 1.51 7.32
N LYS A 79 3.20 1.58 8.37
CA LYS A 79 3.05 0.49 9.33
C LYS A 79 1.65 -0.08 9.35
N VAL A 80 0.66 0.72 8.97
CA VAL A 80 -0.75 0.31 8.98
C VAL A 80 -1.42 0.74 7.68
N LEU A 81 -1.98 -0.24 6.95
CA LEU A 81 -2.84 0.02 5.81
C LEU A 81 -4.23 -0.47 6.16
N ALA A 82 -5.14 0.48 6.40
CA ALA A 82 -6.52 0.22 6.78
C ALA A 82 -7.43 0.28 5.55
N ARG A 83 -8.63 -0.29 5.66
CA ARG A 83 -9.59 -0.35 4.55
C ARG A 83 -8.96 -0.83 3.26
N SER A 84 -8.09 -1.82 3.38
CA SER A 84 -7.38 -2.38 2.23
C SER A 84 -8.34 -3.18 1.35
N ARG A 85 -8.43 -2.81 0.10
CA ARG A 85 -9.17 -3.54 -0.93
C ARG A 85 -8.20 -4.47 -1.65
N PRO A 86 -8.68 -5.52 -2.36
CA PRO A 86 -7.78 -6.38 -3.14
C PRO A 86 -6.89 -5.60 -4.10
N ASN A 87 -7.41 -4.55 -4.73
CA ASN A 87 -6.64 -3.71 -5.63
C ASN A 87 -5.50 -2.99 -4.90
N ASP A 88 -5.76 -2.50 -3.70
CA ASP A 88 -4.74 -1.80 -2.91
C ASP A 88 -3.60 -2.74 -2.53
N LYS A 89 -3.93 -3.98 -2.17
CA LYS A 89 -2.92 -5.00 -1.88
C LYS A 89 -2.09 -5.32 -3.12
N TYR A 90 -2.73 -5.42 -4.28
CA TYR A 90 -2.03 -5.68 -5.53
C TYR A 90 -1.03 -4.57 -5.84
N ILE A 91 -1.44 -3.31 -5.68
CA ILE A 91 -0.58 -2.16 -5.89
C ILE A 91 0.59 -2.17 -4.91
N MET A 92 0.32 -2.47 -3.64
CA MET A 92 1.36 -2.55 -2.62
C MET A 92 2.40 -3.63 -2.97
N VAL A 93 1.96 -4.83 -3.29
CA VAL A 93 2.86 -5.94 -3.64
C VAL A 93 3.67 -5.59 -4.88
N THR A 94 3.02 -5.04 -5.91
CA THR A 94 3.69 -4.64 -7.15
C THR A 94 4.76 -3.60 -6.86
N GLY A 95 4.43 -2.57 -6.09
CA GLY A 95 5.38 -1.51 -5.75
C GLY A 95 6.57 -2.03 -4.95
N LEU A 96 6.33 -2.87 -3.96
CA LEU A 96 7.41 -3.44 -3.15
C LEU A 96 8.33 -4.33 -3.99
N ARG A 97 7.77 -5.12 -4.88
CA ARG A 97 8.57 -5.97 -5.79
C ARG A 97 9.45 -5.14 -6.71
N LEU A 98 8.90 -4.05 -7.23
CA LEU A 98 9.66 -3.13 -8.09
C LEU A 98 10.80 -2.45 -7.35
N LEU A 99 10.66 -2.28 -6.04
CA LEU A 99 11.72 -1.73 -5.19
C LEU A 99 12.73 -2.79 -4.74
N GLY A 100 12.52 -4.04 -5.14
CA GLY A 100 13.43 -5.13 -4.85
C GLY A 100 13.12 -5.92 -3.58
N ASP A 101 11.98 -5.68 -2.95
CA ASP A 101 11.60 -6.41 -1.75
C ASP A 101 11.05 -7.79 -2.10
N ILE A 102 11.32 -8.73 -1.20
CA ILE A 102 10.71 -10.05 -1.27
C ILE A 102 9.39 -9.97 -0.50
N VAL A 103 8.28 -10.21 -1.19
CA VAL A 103 6.96 -10.08 -0.58
C VAL A 103 6.30 -11.44 -0.48
N ALA A 104 5.97 -11.83 0.75
CA ALA A 104 5.16 -13.01 1.01
C ALA A 104 3.73 -12.54 1.26
N VAL A 105 2.79 -13.02 0.46
CA VAL A 105 1.39 -12.68 0.60
C VAL A 105 0.64 -13.92 1.08
N THR A 106 0.06 -13.82 2.27
CA THR A 106 -0.90 -14.81 2.73
C THR A 106 -2.23 -14.42 2.12
N GLY A 107 -2.87 -15.33 1.42
CA GLY A 107 -3.98 -15.02 0.54
C GLY A 107 -5.30 -14.58 1.16
N ASP A 108 -5.37 -14.35 2.44
CA ASP A 108 -6.59 -13.92 3.08
C ASP A 108 -6.51 -12.46 3.43
N GLY A 109 -7.01 -11.80 2.74
CA GLY A 109 -6.95 -10.50 2.94
C GLY A 109 -7.65 -9.61 3.73
#